data_fcd14187ac633d563942db020f9f7197
#
_entry.id   fcd14187ac633d563942db020f9f7197
#
_cell.length_a   1.000
_cell.length_b   1.000
_cell.length_c   1.000
_cell.angle_alpha   90.00
_cell.angle_beta   90.00
_cell.angle_gamma   90.00
#
_symmetry.space_group_name_H-M   'P 1'
#
loop_
_entity.id
_entity.type
_entity.pdbx_description
1 polymer ?
#
loop_
_entity_poly.entity_id
_entity_poly.type
_entity_poly.pdbx_seq_one_letter_code
_entity_poly.pdbx_strand_id
1 'polypeptide(L)'
;MSSTDTNEYMSDKLAKAISNPLFPALDSMLRAGRHISSEDLDNHALLSDFELELSSFYQRYNTELVKAPEGFFYLRPRSTSLIGRSVLSELDMLVGKVLCFLYLSPERLAHEGIFTNQELYDEMLALADENKLMKLVTNRATGSDLDKEKLFEKVRTSLRRLRRLGMIINIGETGKFSISEAVFRFGADVRVGDDMREAQLRLIRDGEAVVHTKEPSQGSLLSEEDQEEQAQQEMAEEGEA
;
A
#
# COMPACT_ATOMS: atom_id res chain seq x y z
N MET A 1 34.14 -6.48 -40.20
CA MET A 1 32.97 -5.68 -39.80
C MET A 1 32.54 -6.21 -38.44
N SER A 2 32.82 -5.40 -37.43
CA SER A 2 32.68 -5.74 -36.02
C SER A 2 31.22 -5.82 -35.64
N SER A 3 30.79 -6.96 -35.14
CA SER A 3 29.53 -7.10 -34.39
C SER A 3 29.78 -6.60 -32.97
N THR A 4 29.80 -5.28 -32.82
CA THR A 4 30.02 -4.59 -31.56
C THR A 4 28.66 -4.33 -30.87
N ASP A 5 28.58 -4.85 -29.67
CA ASP A 5 27.96 -4.18 -28.49
C ASP A 5 26.48 -3.86 -28.48
N THR A 6 25.62 -4.84 -28.76
CA THR A 6 24.23 -4.79 -28.29
C THR A 6 24.04 -5.40 -26.90
N ASN A 7 25.11 -5.90 -26.28
CA ASN A 7 25.04 -6.66 -25.02
C ASN A 7 25.45 -5.87 -23.77
N GLU A 8 25.67 -4.55 -23.89
CA GLU A 8 26.13 -3.71 -22.77
C GLU A 8 25.00 -3.38 -21.76
N TYR A 9 23.73 -3.64 -22.11
CA TYR A 9 22.57 -3.27 -21.28
C TYR A 9 21.90 -4.43 -20.55
N MET A 10 22.30 -5.67 -20.79
CA MET A 10 21.71 -6.84 -20.15
C MET A 10 22.79 -7.82 -19.72
N SER A 11 23.05 -7.87 -18.40
CA SER A 11 23.96 -8.89 -17.86
C SER A 11 23.36 -10.29 -18.02
N ASP A 12 24.23 -11.33 -18.11
CA ASP A 12 23.77 -12.73 -18.16
C ASP A 12 22.87 -13.09 -16.99
N LYS A 13 23.12 -12.51 -15.81
CA LYS A 13 22.31 -12.71 -14.63
C LYS A 13 20.93 -12.07 -14.78
N LEU A 14 20.83 -10.86 -15.33
CA LEU A 14 19.55 -10.23 -15.61
C LEU A 14 18.77 -11.04 -16.65
N ALA A 15 19.42 -11.50 -17.72
CA ALA A 15 18.80 -12.37 -18.71
C ALA A 15 18.24 -13.63 -18.05
N LYS A 16 18.98 -14.27 -17.15
CA LYS A 16 18.54 -15.44 -16.39
C LYS A 16 17.34 -15.13 -15.50
N ALA A 17 17.34 -13.99 -14.81
CA ALA A 17 16.22 -13.57 -13.96
C ALA A 17 14.92 -13.38 -14.78
N ILE A 18 15.02 -12.65 -15.90
CA ILE A 18 13.88 -12.36 -16.77
C ILE A 18 13.37 -13.61 -17.50
N SER A 19 14.25 -14.55 -17.84
CA SER A 19 13.90 -15.82 -18.47
C SER A 19 13.29 -16.83 -17.50
N ASN A 20 13.27 -16.54 -16.19
CA ASN A 20 12.61 -17.40 -15.21
C ASN A 20 11.10 -17.44 -15.49
N PRO A 21 10.45 -18.62 -15.53
CA PRO A 21 9.02 -18.75 -15.78
C PRO A 21 8.12 -17.97 -14.81
N LEU A 22 8.59 -17.71 -13.60
CA LEU A 22 7.87 -16.95 -12.57
C LEU A 22 7.93 -15.43 -12.83
N PHE A 23 8.95 -14.94 -13.53
CA PHE A 23 9.20 -13.50 -13.65
C PHE A 23 8.04 -12.70 -14.25
N PRO A 24 7.33 -13.14 -15.32
CA PRO A 24 6.24 -12.35 -15.88
C PRO A 24 5.10 -12.11 -14.88
N ALA A 25 4.74 -13.12 -14.08
CA ALA A 25 3.73 -12.99 -13.04
C ALA A 25 4.22 -12.11 -11.89
N LEU A 26 5.45 -12.32 -11.43
CA LEU A 26 6.10 -11.52 -10.39
C LEU A 26 6.20 -10.04 -10.79
N ASP A 27 6.68 -9.73 -12.00
CA ASP A 27 6.77 -8.36 -12.52
C ASP A 27 5.39 -7.68 -12.55
N SER A 28 4.36 -8.40 -13.01
CA SER A 28 2.99 -7.91 -13.01
C SER A 28 2.48 -7.60 -11.60
N MET A 29 2.72 -8.48 -10.63
CA MET A 29 2.34 -8.30 -9.23
C MET A 29 3.05 -7.08 -8.61
N LEU A 30 4.35 -6.95 -8.80
CA LEU A 30 5.14 -5.83 -8.28
C LEU A 30 4.67 -4.49 -8.87
N ARG A 31 4.44 -4.42 -10.19
CA ARG A 31 3.91 -3.21 -10.86
C ARG A 31 2.50 -2.86 -10.42
N ALA A 32 1.68 -3.84 -10.03
CA ALA A 32 0.37 -3.62 -9.43
C ALA A 32 0.45 -3.14 -7.96
N GLY A 33 1.66 -2.98 -7.40
CA GLY A 33 1.90 -2.51 -6.04
C GLY A 33 1.87 -3.62 -4.98
N ARG A 34 1.91 -4.90 -5.40
CA ARG A 34 1.92 -6.03 -4.46
C ARG A 34 3.28 -6.13 -3.75
N HIS A 35 3.23 -6.38 -2.45
CA HIS A 35 4.37 -6.73 -1.62
C HIS A 35 4.56 -8.25 -1.68
N ILE A 36 5.81 -8.67 -1.80
CA ILE A 36 6.20 -10.09 -1.84
C ILE A 36 6.85 -10.41 -0.51
N SER A 37 6.15 -11.17 0.31
CA SER A 37 6.60 -11.60 1.62
C SER A 37 7.35 -12.93 1.56
N SER A 38 7.99 -13.31 2.67
CA SER A 38 8.68 -14.60 2.81
C SER A 38 7.74 -15.81 2.67
N GLU A 39 6.43 -15.63 2.82
CA GLU A 39 5.44 -16.68 2.64
C GLU A 39 5.21 -17.04 1.16
N ASP A 40 5.51 -16.12 0.24
CA ASP A 40 5.54 -16.38 -1.21
C ASP A 40 6.95 -16.85 -1.61
N LEU A 41 7.29 -18.09 -1.18
CA LEU A 41 8.64 -18.64 -1.19
C LEU A 41 9.33 -18.50 -2.56
N ASP A 42 8.66 -18.87 -3.63
CA ASP A 42 9.25 -18.93 -4.97
C ASP A 42 9.56 -17.54 -5.51
N ASN A 43 8.62 -16.61 -5.40
CA ASN A 43 8.79 -15.22 -5.83
C ASN A 43 9.80 -14.48 -4.94
N HIS A 44 9.77 -14.72 -3.63
CA HIS A 44 10.72 -14.15 -2.71
C HIS A 44 12.16 -14.65 -2.95
N ALA A 45 12.34 -15.94 -3.23
CA ALA A 45 13.62 -16.51 -3.58
C ALA A 45 14.17 -15.90 -4.88
N LEU A 46 13.32 -15.78 -5.92
CA LEU A 46 13.73 -15.14 -7.18
C LEU A 46 14.19 -13.69 -6.97
N LEU A 47 13.47 -12.92 -6.14
CA LEU A 47 13.86 -11.55 -5.81
C LEU A 47 15.16 -11.48 -5.01
N SER A 48 15.36 -12.42 -4.09
CA SER A 48 16.59 -12.48 -3.27
C SER A 48 17.82 -12.88 -4.08
N ASP A 49 17.68 -13.85 -4.99
CA ASP A 49 18.76 -14.35 -5.81
C ASP A 49 19.25 -13.33 -6.86
N PHE A 50 18.33 -12.47 -7.34
CA PHE A 50 18.60 -11.50 -8.40
C PHE A 50 18.32 -10.05 -7.98
N GLU A 51 18.46 -9.73 -6.69
CA GLU A 51 18.10 -8.42 -6.11
C GLU A 51 18.81 -7.26 -6.84
N LEU A 52 20.11 -7.38 -7.08
CA LEU A 52 20.90 -6.31 -7.72
C LEU A 52 20.49 -6.09 -9.17
N GLU A 53 20.32 -7.17 -9.91
CA GLU A 53 19.98 -7.16 -11.32
C GLU A 53 18.55 -6.61 -11.52
N LEU A 54 17.61 -7.06 -10.71
CA LEU A 54 16.21 -6.59 -10.75
C LEU A 54 16.08 -5.15 -10.23
N SER A 55 16.89 -4.74 -9.24
CA SER A 55 16.97 -3.32 -8.84
C SER A 55 17.40 -2.45 -10.00
N SER A 56 18.46 -2.82 -10.72
CA SER A 56 18.93 -2.09 -11.91
C SER A 56 17.88 -2.09 -13.03
N PHE A 57 17.15 -3.18 -13.21
CA PHE A 57 16.05 -3.27 -14.17
C PHE A 57 14.92 -2.27 -13.85
N TYR A 58 14.46 -2.21 -12.60
CA TYR A 58 13.37 -1.30 -12.20
C TYR A 58 13.81 0.16 -12.15
N GLN A 59 15.08 0.46 -11.90
CA GLN A 59 15.62 1.83 -11.98
C GLN A 59 15.41 2.47 -13.36
N ARG A 60 15.38 1.67 -14.43
CA ARG A 60 15.07 2.16 -15.79
C ARG A 60 13.65 2.73 -15.94
N TYR A 61 12.75 2.39 -15.02
CA TYR A 61 11.39 2.90 -14.94
C TYR A 61 11.24 4.01 -13.88
N ASN A 62 12.35 4.56 -13.40
CA ASN A 62 12.38 5.48 -12.26
C ASN A 62 11.65 4.91 -11.03
N THR A 63 11.84 3.63 -10.79
CA THR A 63 11.22 2.89 -9.70
C THR A 63 12.31 2.12 -8.97
N GLU A 64 12.18 2.04 -7.67
CA GLU A 64 13.14 1.39 -6.80
C GLU A 64 12.56 0.07 -6.32
N LEU A 65 13.30 -1.03 -6.49
CA LEU A 65 12.99 -2.29 -5.82
C LEU A 65 13.56 -2.18 -4.39
N VAL A 66 12.71 -2.25 -3.41
CA VAL A 66 13.07 -2.11 -2.00
C VAL A 66 12.88 -3.45 -1.30
N LYS A 67 13.92 -3.89 -0.59
CA LYS A 67 13.83 -4.93 0.43
C LYS A 67 13.66 -4.25 1.79
N ALA A 68 12.53 -4.46 2.43
CA ALA A 68 12.27 -3.92 3.76
C ALA A 68 13.13 -4.62 4.82
N PRO A 69 13.41 -3.97 5.96
CA PRO A 69 14.12 -4.61 7.07
C PRO A 69 13.47 -5.91 7.56
N GLU A 70 12.15 -6.00 7.45
CA GLU A 70 11.36 -7.19 7.81
C GLU A 70 11.42 -8.31 6.77
N GLY A 71 12.12 -8.09 5.65
CA GLY A 71 12.43 -9.10 4.65
C GLY A 71 11.55 -9.09 3.40
N PHE A 72 10.42 -8.42 3.38
CA PHE A 72 9.54 -8.36 2.19
C PHE A 72 10.04 -7.39 1.12
N PHE A 73 9.67 -7.65 -0.15
CA PHE A 73 10.02 -6.80 -1.30
C PHE A 73 8.80 -6.02 -1.82
N TYR A 74 9.07 -4.82 -2.34
CA TYR A 74 8.07 -4.00 -3.03
C TYR A 74 8.71 -3.00 -3.98
N LEU A 75 7.92 -2.47 -4.92
CA LEU A 75 8.35 -1.34 -5.75
C LEU A 75 7.96 -0.01 -5.11
N ARG A 76 8.91 0.93 -5.10
CA ARG A 76 8.71 2.32 -4.68
C ARG A 76 8.87 3.24 -5.89
N PRO A 77 7.77 3.66 -6.54
CA PRO A 77 7.84 4.61 -7.65
C PRO A 77 8.37 5.98 -7.19
N ARG A 78 9.33 6.54 -7.92
CA ARG A 78 9.80 7.93 -7.73
C ARG A 78 8.81 8.90 -8.41
N SER A 79 8.98 10.22 -8.23
CA SER A 79 8.08 11.24 -8.81
C SER A 79 7.88 11.09 -10.32
N THR A 80 8.94 10.78 -11.03
CA THR A 80 8.97 10.60 -12.49
C THR A 80 8.83 9.14 -12.94
N SER A 81 8.27 8.27 -12.08
CA SER A 81 8.12 6.84 -12.39
C SER A 81 7.19 6.60 -13.57
N LEU A 82 7.59 5.68 -14.45
CA LEU A 82 6.74 5.18 -15.54
C LEU A 82 5.74 4.11 -15.07
N ILE A 83 5.85 3.68 -13.81
CA ILE A 83 4.92 2.73 -13.18
C ILE A 83 3.88 3.52 -12.38
N GLY A 84 2.61 3.23 -12.62
CA GLY A 84 1.49 3.89 -11.94
C GLY A 84 1.55 3.73 -10.43
N ARG A 85 1.10 4.76 -9.70
CA ARG A 85 0.98 4.74 -8.24
C ARG A 85 -0.43 4.33 -7.83
N SER A 86 -0.55 3.48 -6.82
CA SER A 86 -1.81 3.21 -6.16
C SER A 86 -1.89 4.06 -4.90
N VAL A 87 -2.90 4.95 -4.83
CA VAL A 87 -3.16 5.76 -3.64
C VAL A 87 -4.15 5.04 -2.75
N LEU A 88 -3.81 4.89 -1.48
CA LEU A 88 -4.68 4.33 -0.46
C LEU A 88 -5.61 5.42 0.07
N SER A 89 -6.87 5.06 0.35
CA SER A 89 -7.80 5.96 1.04
C SER A 89 -7.44 6.09 2.51
N GLU A 90 -7.99 7.11 3.18
CA GLU A 90 -7.82 7.29 4.63
C GLU A 90 -8.27 6.06 5.41
N LEU A 91 -9.35 5.43 5.00
CA LEU A 91 -9.82 4.20 5.62
C LEU A 91 -8.85 3.04 5.38
N ASP A 92 -8.28 2.89 4.17
CA ASP A 92 -7.26 1.87 3.90
C ASP A 92 -6.03 2.07 4.81
N MET A 93 -5.62 3.33 5.00
CA MET A 93 -4.49 3.68 5.88
C MET A 93 -4.79 3.33 7.35
N LEU A 94 -6.01 3.64 7.82
CA LEU A 94 -6.42 3.30 9.17
C LEU A 94 -6.49 1.78 9.37
N VAL A 95 -7.15 1.06 8.46
CA VAL A 95 -7.20 -0.42 8.50
C VAL A 95 -5.79 -1.01 8.51
N GLY A 96 -4.90 -0.50 7.67
CA GLY A 96 -3.51 -0.94 7.63
C GLY A 96 -2.75 -0.71 8.95
N LYS A 97 -2.97 0.43 9.61
CA LYS A 97 -2.36 0.73 10.92
C LYS A 97 -2.92 -0.15 12.03
N VAL A 98 -4.22 -0.45 12.01
CA VAL A 98 -4.82 -1.41 12.97
C VAL A 98 -4.26 -2.81 12.72
N LEU A 99 -4.12 -3.26 11.48
CA LEU A 99 -3.48 -4.54 11.16
C LEU A 99 -2.03 -4.59 11.64
N CYS A 100 -1.27 -3.50 11.48
CA CYS A 100 0.10 -3.41 11.99
C CYS A 100 0.14 -3.50 13.53
N PHE A 101 -0.79 -2.85 14.22
CA PHE A 101 -0.94 -2.94 15.66
C PHE A 101 -1.28 -4.37 16.12
N LEU A 102 -2.23 -5.04 15.44
CA LEU A 102 -2.61 -6.43 15.72
C LEU A 102 -1.44 -7.39 15.43
N TYR A 103 -0.66 -7.13 14.38
CA TYR A 103 0.54 -7.91 14.09
C TYR A 103 1.55 -7.88 15.24
N LEU A 104 1.67 -6.74 15.93
CA LEU A 104 2.56 -6.54 17.08
C LEU A 104 1.95 -7.01 18.41
N SER A 105 0.67 -7.36 18.43
CA SER A 105 -0.04 -7.76 19.64
C SER A 105 0.32 -9.18 20.09
N PRO A 106 0.54 -9.40 21.41
CA PRO A 106 0.77 -10.74 21.96
C PRO A 106 -0.41 -11.69 21.71
N GLU A 107 -1.64 -11.17 21.67
CA GLU A 107 -2.88 -11.89 21.43
C GLU A 107 -2.87 -12.60 20.06
N ARG A 108 -2.11 -12.10 19.11
CA ARG A 108 -1.88 -12.75 17.81
C ARG A 108 -1.41 -14.20 17.97
N LEU A 109 -0.52 -14.46 18.93
CA LEU A 109 0.00 -15.80 19.18
C LEU A 109 -1.07 -16.74 19.70
N ALA A 110 -2.02 -16.24 20.51
CA ALA A 110 -3.11 -17.03 21.06
C ALA A 110 -4.10 -17.52 19.98
N HIS A 111 -4.22 -16.77 18.87
CA HIS A 111 -5.11 -17.11 17.75
C HIS A 111 -4.36 -17.69 16.54
N GLU A 112 -3.16 -18.21 16.70
CA GLU A 112 -2.32 -18.75 15.62
C GLU A 112 -2.07 -17.73 14.49
N GLY A 113 -2.25 -16.44 14.79
CA GLY A 113 -2.13 -15.34 13.81
C GLY A 113 -3.27 -15.23 12.81
N ILE A 114 -4.38 -15.95 13.05
CA ILE A 114 -5.57 -15.96 12.19
C ILE A 114 -6.62 -14.99 12.75
N PHE A 115 -7.16 -14.16 11.87
CA PHE A 115 -8.19 -13.18 12.20
C PHE A 115 -9.38 -13.32 11.25
N THR A 116 -10.53 -12.84 11.72
CA THR A 116 -11.75 -12.70 10.91
C THR A 116 -12.01 -11.23 10.56
N ASN A 117 -12.83 -11.00 9.53
CA ASN A 117 -13.26 -9.62 9.19
C ASN A 117 -14.01 -8.97 10.37
N GLN A 118 -14.77 -9.76 11.15
CA GLN A 118 -15.51 -9.26 12.28
C GLN A 118 -14.60 -8.85 13.44
N GLU A 119 -13.64 -9.68 13.81
CA GLU A 119 -12.65 -9.37 14.85
C GLU A 119 -11.87 -8.09 14.53
N LEU A 120 -11.44 -7.92 13.29
CA LEU A 120 -10.79 -6.67 12.88
C LEU A 120 -11.72 -5.47 13.02
N TYR A 121 -12.99 -5.60 12.62
CA TYR A 121 -13.97 -4.52 12.72
C TYR A 121 -14.22 -4.14 14.18
N ASP A 122 -14.39 -5.12 15.06
CA ASP A 122 -14.59 -4.92 16.48
C ASP A 122 -13.38 -4.23 17.13
N GLU A 123 -12.17 -4.65 16.72
CA GLU A 123 -10.92 -4.04 17.18
C GLU A 123 -10.78 -2.59 16.69
N MET A 124 -11.17 -2.31 15.46
CA MET A 124 -11.20 -0.94 14.94
C MET A 124 -12.14 -0.04 15.75
N LEU A 125 -13.32 -0.54 16.14
CA LEU A 125 -14.26 0.21 16.97
C LEU A 125 -13.74 0.42 18.40
N ALA A 126 -12.97 -0.53 18.92
CA ALA A 126 -12.34 -0.42 20.25
C ALA A 126 -11.16 0.57 20.28
N LEU A 127 -10.40 0.64 19.20
CA LEU A 127 -9.15 1.43 19.14
C LEU A 127 -9.38 2.86 18.64
N ALA A 128 -10.30 3.08 17.71
CA ALA A 128 -10.49 4.37 17.06
C ALA A 128 -11.78 5.08 17.57
N ASP A 129 -11.78 6.39 17.51
CA ASP A 129 -12.97 7.20 17.84
C ASP A 129 -14.11 6.93 16.84
N GLU A 130 -15.27 6.49 17.34
CA GLU A 130 -16.41 6.12 16.51
C GLU A 130 -16.87 7.28 15.62
N ASN A 131 -16.85 8.52 16.11
CA ASN A 131 -17.27 9.68 15.32
C ASN A 131 -16.31 9.95 14.17
N LYS A 132 -14.99 9.73 14.37
CA LYS A 132 -13.99 9.84 13.30
C LYS A 132 -14.18 8.74 12.26
N LEU A 133 -14.41 7.49 12.70
CA LEU A 133 -14.71 6.38 11.81
C LEU A 133 -15.94 6.63 10.95
N MET A 134 -17.02 7.12 11.57
CA MET A 134 -18.26 7.41 10.86
C MET A 134 -18.09 8.51 9.82
N LYS A 135 -17.27 9.54 10.08
CA LYS A 135 -16.94 10.60 9.11
C LYS A 135 -16.22 10.07 7.86
N LEU A 136 -15.44 8.99 7.99
CA LEU A 136 -14.80 8.32 6.84
C LEU A 136 -15.81 7.61 5.93
N VAL A 137 -17.00 7.33 6.45
CA VAL A 137 -18.08 6.66 5.70
C VAL A 137 -19.01 7.65 5.04
N THR A 138 -19.45 8.65 5.79
CA THR A 138 -20.39 9.67 5.30
C THR A 138 -20.18 10.99 6.07
N ASN A 139 -20.20 12.11 5.35
CA ASN A 139 -20.05 13.45 5.95
C ASN A 139 -21.18 13.82 6.94
N ARG A 140 -22.30 13.06 6.93
CA ARG A 140 -23.49 13.26 7.77
C ARG A 140 -23.86 11.99 8.53
N ALA A 141 -22.87 11.28 9.07
CA ALA A 141 -23.12 10.08 9.85
C ALA A 141 -23.91 10.44 11.12
N THR A 142 -24.95 9.67 11.38
CA THR A 142 -25.82 9.82 12.56
C THR A 142 -25.53 8.75 13.62
N GLY A 143 -24.58 7.84 13.37
CA GLY A 143 -24.28 6.70 14.24
C GLY A 143 -25.37 5.61 14.19
N SER A 144 -26.22 5.62 13.17
CA SER A 144 -27.29 4.62 12.99
C SER A 144 -26.72 3.24 12.66
N ASP A 145 -27.50 2.18 12.88
CA ASP A 145 -27.11 0.81 12.53
C ASP A 145 -26.80 0.69 11.03
N LEU A 146 -27.50 1.45 10.18
CA LEU A 146 -27.22 1.52 8.75
C LEU A 146 -25.83 2.12 8.46
N ASP A 147 -25.38 3.11 9.24
CA ASP A 147 -24.06 3.70 9.09
C ASP A 147 -22.96 2.71 9.52
N LYS A 148 -23.23 1.92 10.57
CA LYS A 148 -22.32 0.83 11.01
C LYS A 148 -22.20 -0.27 9.96
N GLU A 149 -23.29 -0.67 9.34
CA GLU A 149 -23.27 -1.64 8.24
C GLU A 149 -22.47 -1.14 7.04
N LYS A 150 -22.65 0.13 6.66
CA LYS A 150 -21.86 0.76 5.60
C LYS A 150 -20.35 0.82 5.94
N LEU A 151 -20.03 1.12 7.20
CA LEU A 151 -18.64 1.10 7.67
C LEU A 151 -18.06 -0.31 7.53
N PHE A 152 -18.77 -1.33 8.00
CA PHE A 152 -18.35 -2.72 7.88
C PHE A 152 -18.07 -3.13 6.43
N GLU A 153 -18.95 -2.80 5.48
CA GLU A 153 -18.76 -3.08 4.06
C GLU A 153 -17.56 -2.31 3.47
N LYS A 154 -17.33 -1.07 3.90
CA LYS A 154 -16.14 -0.32 3.49
C LYS A 154 -14.85 -0.94 4.04
N VAL A 155 -14.84 -1.40 5.29
CA VAL A 155 -13.71 -2.12 5.90
C VAL A 155 -13.43 -3.42 5.10
N ARG A 156 -14.47 -4.18 4.76
CA ARG A 156 -14.31 -5.37 3.89
C ARG A 156 -13.71 -5.02 2.53
N THR A 157 -14.06 -3.87 1.99
CA THR A 157 -13.50 -3.39 0.72
C THR A 157 -12.02 -3.02 0.86
N SER A 158 -11.65 -2.33 1.95
CA SER A 158 -10.26 -2.06 2.31
C SER A 158 -9.45 -3.34 2.48
N LEU A 159 -9.99 -4.34 3.19
CA LEU A 159 -9.34 -5.64 3.34
C LEU A 159 -9.09 -6.34 1.99
N ARG A 160 -10.07 -6.31 1.06
CA ARG A 160 -9.87 -6.86 -0.30
C ARG A 160 -8.74 -6.13 -1.05
N ARG A 161 -8.61 -4.82 -0.82
CA ARG A 161 -7.53 -4.03 -1.41
C ARG A 161 -6.18 -4.39 -0.81
N LEU A 162 -6.07 -4.41 0.53
CA LEU A 162 -4.84 -4.77 1.25
C LEU A 162 -4.38 -6.20 0.94
N ARG A 163 -5.32 -7.12 0.71
CA ARG A 163 -5.02 -8.46 0.22
C ARG A 163 -4.36 -8.45 -1.16
N ARG A 164 -4.90 -7.68 -2.10
CA ARG A 164 -4.28 -7.54 -3.43
C ARG A 164 -2.88 -6.96 -3.34
N LEU A 165 -2.63 -6.13 -2.34
CA LEU A 165 -1.31 -5.58 -2.07
C LEU A 165 -0.38 -6.53 -1.30
N GLY A 166 -0.80 -7.74 -0.94
CA GLY A 166 0.01 -8.74 -0.25
C GLY A 166 0.23 -8.47 1.24
N MET A 167 -0.61 -7.63 1.85
CA MET A 167 -0.51 -7.29 3.29
C MET A 167 -1.29 -8.24 4.18
N ILE A 168 -2.24 -8.96 3.61
CA ILE A 168 -2.99 -10.03 4.27
C ILE A 168 -3.15 -11.22 3.33
N ILE A 169 -3.24 -12.42 3.90
CA ILE A 169 -3.30 -13.69 3.20
C ILE A 169 -4.54 -14.43 3.66
N ASN A 170 -5.35 -14.92 2.70
CA ASN A 170 -6.52 -15.72 3.05
C ASN A 170 -6.09 -17.08 3.58
N ILE A 171 -6.78 -17.54 4.61
CA ILE A 171 -6.60 -18.88 5.16
C ILE A 171 -7.90 -19.65 5.00
N GLY A 172 -7.86 -20.65 4.11
CA GLY A 172 -8.93 -21.64 3.90
C GLY A 172 -10.31 -21.04 3.65
N GLU A 173 -11.06 -20.83 4.72
CA GLU A 173 -12.45 -20.38 4.69
C GLU A 173 -12.62 -18.89 4.34
N THR A 174 -13.78 -18.54 3.77
CA THR A 174 -14.12 -17.16 3.46
C THR A 174 -14.18 -16.31 4.73
N GLY A 175 -13.44 -15.20 4.74
CA GLY A 175 -13.46 -14.23 5.84
C GLY A 175 -12.39 -14.46 6.91
N LYS A 176 -11.59 -15.52 6.80
CA LYS A 176 -10.40 -15.72 7.65
C LYS A 176 -9.13 -15.31 6.90
N PHE A 177 -8.21 -14.67 7.61
CA PHE A 177 -6.94 -14.23 7.05
C PHE A 177 -5.82 -14.22 8.10
N SER A 178 -4.58 -14.33 7.65
CA SER A 178 -3.39 -13.96 8.41
C SER A 178 -2.85 -12.61 7.95
N ILE A 179 -2.08 -11.98 8.83
CA ILE A 179 -1.45 -10.69 8.57
C ILE A 179 0.00 -10.95 8.17
N SER A 180 0.39 -10.46 6.99
CA SER A 180 1.77 -10.53 6.49
C SER A 180 2.64 -9.44 7.11
N GLU A 181 3.95 -9.67 7.19
CA GLU A 181 4.95 -8.68 7.60
C GLU A 181 4.93 -7.41 6.73
N ALA A 182 4.35 -7.46 5.54
CA ALA A 182 4.20 -6.28 4.67
C ALA A 182 3.36 -5.15 5.30
N VAL A 183 2.57 -5.42 6.36
CA VAL A 183 1.83 -4.39 7.12
C VAL A 183 2.75 -3.39 7.82
N PHE A 184 4.02 -3.72 8.03
CA PHE A 184 5.02 -2.76 8.55
C PHE A 184 5.24 -1.55 7.65
N ARG A 185 4.73 -1.55 6.42
CA ARG A 185 4.63 -0.34 5.60
C ARG A 185 3.83 0.76 6.27
N PHE A 186 2.83 0.41 7.08
CA PHE A 186 2.02 1.36 7.85
C PHE A 186 2.67 1.80 9.18
N GLY A 187 3.69 1.08 9.62
CA GLY A 187 4.49 1.39 10.80
C GLY A 187 5.82 2.09 10.51
N ALA A 188 6.09 2.48 9.27
CA ALA A 188 7.38 3.04 8.86
C ALA A 188 7.75 4.31 9.66
N ASP A 189 6.76 5.14 9.99
CA ASP A 189 6.95 6.41 10.69
C ASP A 189 7.27 6.23 12.19
N VAL A 190 6.98 5.05 12.75
CA VAL A 190 7.16 4.75 14.18
C VAL A 190 8.31 3.78 14.48
N ARG A 191 9.08 3.40 13.46
CA ARG A 191 10.23 2.48 13.61
C ARG A 191 11.39 3.04 14.44
N VAL A 192 11.38 4.31 14.75
CA VAL A 192 12.49 5.05 15.41
C VAL A 192 12.30 5.17 16.92
N GLY A 193 11.45 4.36 17.55
CA GLY A 193 11.18 4.44 18.99
C GLY A 193 11.23 3.08 19.69
N ASP A 194 11.42 3.12 21.01
CA ASP A 194 11.58 1.92 21.85
C ASP A 194 10.31 1.06 21.96
N ASP A 195 9.12 1.61 21.68
CA ASP A 195 7.86 0.89 21.67
C ASP A 195 7.00 1.22 20.43
N MET A 196 7.21 0.44 19.38
CA MET A 196 6.48 0.58 18.10
C MET A 196 4.97 0.36 18.29
N ARG A 197 4.56 -0.56 19.17
CA ARG A 197 3.16 -0.87 19.43
C ARG A 197 2.43 0.30 20.09
N GLU A 198 3.04 0.91 21.12
CA GLU A 198 2.46 2.04 21.82
C GLU A 198 2.38 3.29 20.93
N ALA A 199 3.41 3.54 20.13
CA ALA A 199 3.40 4.61 19.13
C ALA A 199 2.30 4.39 18.07
N GLN A 200 2.11 3.16 17.61
CA GLN A 200 1.05 2.82 16.66
C GLN A 200 -0.34 3.02 17.28
N LEU A 201 -0.53 2.62 18.53
CA LEU A 201 -1.77 2.81 19.27
C LEU A 201 -2.12 4.30 19.42
N ARG A 202 -1.14 5.14 19.73
CA ARG A 202 -1.30 6.59 19.80
C ARG A 202 -1.75 7.17 18.46
N LEU A 203 -1.07 6.81 17.35
CA LEU A 203 -1.44 7.24 16.01
C LEU A 203 -2.89 6.86 15.64
N ILE A 204 -3.36 5.70 16.09
CA ILE A 204 -4.74 5.25 15.84
C ILE A 204 -5.72 6.11 16.66
N ARG A 205 -5.49 6.27 17.96
CA ARG A 205 -6.38 7.01 18.88
C ARG A 205 -6.47 8.49 18.57
N ASP A 206 -5.33 9.13 18.32
CA ASP A 206 -5.26 10.57 18.07
C ASP A 206 -5.79 10.93 16.67
N GLY A 207 -6.05 9.92 15.84
CA GLY A 207 -6.50 10.10 14.47
C GLY A 207 -5.40 10.58 13.54
N GLU A 208 -4.16 10.61 14.00
CA GLU A 208 -2.97 10.85 13.17
C GLU A 208 -2.73 9.70 12.17
N ALA A 209 -3.48 8.60 12.33
CA ALA A 209 -3.60 7.56 11.32
C ALA A 209 -4.09 8.09 9.96
N VAL A 210 -4.72 9.25 9.99
CA VAL A 210 -5.28 9.99 8.84
C VAL A 210 -4.37 11.16 8.43
N VAL A 211 -3.24 11.35 9.09
CA VAL A 211 -2.31 12.40 8.67
C VAL A 211 -1.85 12.10 7.26
N HIS A 212 -2.31 12.97 6.36
CA HIS A 212 -1.62 13.23 5.13
C HIS A 212 -0.14 13.39 5.47
N THR A 213 0.68 12.48 5.02
CA THR A 213 2.03 12.85 4.65
C THR A 213 1.78 13.95 3.60
N LYS A 214 1.79 15.20 4.02
CA LYS A 214 2.10 16.28 3.12
C LYS A 214 3.53 15.96 2.64
N GLU A 215 3.63 15.11 1.64
CA GLU A 215 4.70 15.32 0.69
C GLU A 215 4.56 16.80 0.35
N PRO A 216 5.64 17.59 0.43
CA PRO A 216 5.56 18.97 -0.01
C PRO A 216 4.86 18.89 -1.37
N SER A 217 3.72 19.51 -1.47
CA SER A 217 2.99 19.60 -2.71
C SER A 217 4.00 20.10 -3.72
N GLN A 218 4.56 19.20 -4.51
CA GLN A 218 5.17 19.60 -5.76
C GLN A 218 4.03 20.28 -6.48
N GLY A 219 4.17 21.59 -6.61
CA GLY A 219 3.17 22.47 -7.11
C GLY A 219 2.51 21.86 -8.34
N SER A 220 1.22 22.01 -8.40
CA SER A 220 0.48 21.89 -9.62
C SER A 220 1.35 22.44 -10.75
N LEU A 221 1.82 21.54 -11.63
CA LEU A 221 2.45 21.91 -12.90
C LEU A 221 1.36 22.26 -13.92
N LEU A 222 0.28 22.84 -13.44
CA LEU A 222 -0.55 23.70 -14.26
C LEU A 222 0.08 25.08 -14.10
N SER A 223 0.74 25.55 -15.14
CA SER A 223 1.24 26.90 -15.22
C SER A 223 0.08 27.86 -14.98
N GLU A 224 0.36 29.05 -14.44
CA GLU A 224 -0.67 30.09 -14.29
C GLU A 224 -1.39 30.36 -15.64
N GLU A 225 -0.74 30.11 -16.76
CA GLU A 225 -1.29 30.14 -18.11
C GLU A 225 -2.41 29.15 -18.36
N ASP A 226 -2.29 27.87 -17.84
CA ASP A 226 -3.34 26.84 -17.97
C ASP A 226 -4.58 27.15 -17.12
N GLN A 227 -4.41 27.89 -16.03
CA GLN A 227 -5.52 28.33 -15.16
C GLN A 227 -6.24 29.55 -15.78
N GLU A 228 -5.52 30.44 -16.46
CA GLU A 228 -6.11 31.57 -17.18
C GLU A 228 -6.87 31.11 -18.42
N GLU A 229 -6.39 30.10 -19.16
CA GLU A 229 -7.12 29.52 -20.29
C GLU A 229 -8.43 28.85 -19.89
N GLN A 230 -8.44 28.09 -18.76
CA GLN A 230 -9.67 27.49 -18.27
C GLN A 230 -10.69 28.51 -17.76
N ALA A 231 -10.24 29.55 -17.06
CA ALA A 231 -11.11 30.63 -16.62
C ALA A 231 -11.71 31.47 -17.79
N GLN A 232 -10.97 31.60 -18.89
CA GLN A 232 -11.48 32.29 -20.09
C GLN A 232 -12.48 31.43 -20.88
N GLN A 233 -12.33 30.10 -20.88
CA GLN A 233 -13.31 29.20 -21.50
C GLN A 233 -14.63 29.14 -20.72
N GLU A 234 -14.60 29.07 -19.39
CA GLU A 234 -15.81 29.09 -18.55
C GLU A 234 -16.58 30.41 -18.70
N MET A 235 -15.90 31.54 -18.80
CA MET A 235 -16.55 32.85 -19.03
C MET A 235 -17.13 33.02 -20.44
N ALA A 236 -16.61 32.30 -21.44
CA ALA A 236 -17.13 32.33 -22.79
C ALA A 236 -18.41 31.48 -22.95
N GLU A 237 -18.54 30.36 -22.19
CA GLU A 237 -19.74 29.53 -22.20
C GLU A 237 -20.91 30.14 -21.42
N GLU A 238 -20.66 30.94 -20.37
CA GLU A 238 -21.72 31.65 -19.64
C GLU A 238 -22.27 32.90 -20.37
N GLY A 239 -21.61 33.35 -21.40
CA GLY A 239 -22.01 34.54 -22.19
C GLY A 239 -22.93 34.25 -23.38
N GLU A 240 -23.20 32.99 -23.73
CA GLU A 240 -24.08 32.59 -24.85
C GLU A 240 -25.41 31.91 -24.41
N ALA A 241 -25.82 32.03 -23.15
CA ALA A 241 -27.09 31.48 -22.66
C ALA A 241 -28.16 32.54 -22.42
#